data_0ac55c57f93b702ecb96f206c11857f7
#
_entry.id   0ac55c57f93b702ecb96f206c11857f7
#
_cell.length_a   1.000
_cell.length_b   1.000
_cell.length_c   1.000
_cell.angle_alpha   90.00
_cell.angle_beta   90.00
_cell.angle_gamma   90.00
#
_symmetry.space_group_name_H-M   'P 1'
#
loop_
_entity.id
_entity.type
_entity.pdbx_description
1 polymer ?
#
loop_
_entity_poly.entity_id
_entity_poly.type
_entity_poly.pdbx_seq_one_letter_code
_entity_poly.pdbx_strand_id
1 'polypeptide(L)'
;MAENRASAYTEGVPCWVDAQLPDIEAGKRFYGELFGWTFEDIDDLDDTESETVRARLDDEPVAALVRKTDGRMPTVWTVYFHTPDAGALADRIRAGGGQLVTGPRRAGGRGVTALAADPQGAVFGLWQPAGHPGFGRRHEPGGFAWAELYTRDTEAANAFYGDLFHEALFGPGADPDFGRAPVSDVFPAEMPPHFLVHFQVADCEAALGTVARLGGRVRVPPFETSYGGVAVVSDDQGASFALLQG
;
A
#
# COMPACT_ATOMS: atom_id res chain seq x y z
N MET A 1 -23.14 11.21 20.75
CA MET A 1 -23.44 10.01 19.95
C MET A 1 -22.38 9.96 18.86
N ALA A 2 -21.37 9.12 19.01
CA ALA A 2 -20.38 8.90 17.97
C ALA A 2 -21.08 8.11 16.88
N GLU A 3 -21.41 8.76 15.77
CA GLU A 3 -21.84 8.06 14.56
C GLU A 3 -20.71 7.14 14.12
N ASN A 4 -21.05 5.87 14.11
CA ASN A 4 -20.22 4.79 13.65
C ASN A 4 -19.82 5.07 12.18
N ARG A 5 -18.67 5.70 11.93
CA ARG A 5 -18.06 5.80 10.59
C ARG A 5 -17.46 4.44 10.20
N ALA A 6 -18.22 3.38 10.41
CA ALA A 6 -17.88 2.07 9.91
C ALA A 6 -18.05 2.07 8.40
N SER A 7 -16.93 1.84 7.71
CA SER A 7 -16.81 1.54 6.29
C SER A 7 -17.17 2.66 5.31
N ALA A 8 -16.26 3.62 5.15
CA ALA A 8 -16.26 4.53 4.00
C ALA A 8 -15.76 3.86 2.70
N TYR A 9 -15.30 2.60 2.75
CA TYR A 9 -14.71 1.91 1.62
C TYR A 9 -15.59 0.77 1.10
N THR A 10 -15.75 0.70 -0.21
CA THR A 10 -16.29 -0.48 -0.89
C THR A 10 -15.28 -1.63 -0.80
N GLU A 11 -15.73 -2.89 -0.76
CA GLU A 11 -14.82 -4.03 -0.81
C GLU A 11 -13.94 -3.98 -2.06
N GLY A 12 -12.62 -4.11 -1.88
CA GLY A 12 -11.65 -4.06 -2.97
C GLY A 12 -11.08 -2.69 -3.27
N VAL A 13 -11.44 -1.64 -2.51
CA VAL A 13 -10.76 -0.35 -2.59
C VAL A 13 -9.55 -0.35 -1.64
N PRO A 14 -8.36 0.14 -2.07
CA PRO A 14 -7.23 0.38 -1.18
C PRO A 14 -7.62 1.26 0.00
N CYS A 15 -7.41 0.75 1.21
CA CYS A 15 -7.79 1.47 2.43
C CYS A 15 -6.62 1.73 3.37
N TRP A 16 -5.48 1.09 3.14
CA TRP A 16 -4.29 1.25 3.97
C TRP A 16 -3.01 0.85 3.23
N VAL A 17 -1.88 1.37 3.72
CA VAL A 17 -0.54 0.96 3.29
C VAL A 17 0.39 0.83 4.49
N ASP A 18 1.33 -0.12 4.45
CA ASP A 18 2.45 -0.18 5.38
C ASP A 18 3.79 -0.46 4.70
N ALA A 19 4.88 -0.02 5.33
CA ALA A 19 6.23 -0.35 4.93
C ALA A 19 6.85 -1.35 5.91
N GLN A 20 7.35 -2.47 5.38
CA GLN A 20 8.12 -3.46 6.14
C GLN A 20 9.59 -3.06 6.15
N LEU A 21 10.08 -2.48 7.26
CA LEU A 21 11.40 -1.86 7.36
C LEU A 21 12.31 -2.56 8.37
N PRO A 22 13.60 -2.75 8.07
CA PRO A 22 14.60 -3.23 9.05
C PRO A 22 14.82 -2.26 10.22
N ASP A 23 14.76 -0.95 9.96
CA ASP A 23 15.00 0.12 10.93
C ASP A 23 13.89 1.16 10.89
N ILE A 24 13.04 1.12 11.93
CA ILE A 24 11.88 2.03 12.06
C ILE A 24 12.33 3.48 12.26
N GLU A 25 13.40 3.73 13.03
CA GLU A 25 13.88 5.10 13.28
C GLU A 25 14.47 5.74 12.02
N ALA A 26 15.16 4.96 11.18
CA ALA A 26 15.58 5.43 9.86
C ALA A 26 14.35 5.74 8.97
N GLY A 27 13.33 4.89 8.99
CA GLY A 27 12.07 5.14 8.27
C GLY A 27 11.35 6.40 8.74
N LYS A 28 11.24 6.61 10.06
CA LYS A 28 10.67 7.85 10.63
C LYS A 28 11.37 9.10 10.11
N ARG A 29 12.73 9.09 10.10
CA ARG A 29 13.50 10.22 9.55
C ARG A 29 13.23 10.43 8.07
N PHE A 30 13.29 9.34 7.28
CA PHE A 30 13.14 9.41 5.83
C PHE A 30 11.75 9.95 5.43
N TYR A 31 10.69 9.30 5.89
CA TYR A 31 9.33 9.67 5.51
C TYR A 31 8.83 10.94 6.22
N GLY A 32 9.32 11.21 7.43
CA GLY A 32 9.04 12.47 8.13
C GLY A 32 9.58 13.69 7.37
N GLU A 33 10.81 13.62 6.85
CA GLU A 33 11.37 14.72 6.05
C GLU A 33 10.82 14.78 4.63
N LEU A 34 10.48 13.63 4.03
CA LEU A 34 9.95 13.58 2.66
C LEU A 34 8.50 14.06 2.57
N PHE A 35 7.64 13.60 3.49
CA PHE A 35 6.19 13.81 3.43
C PHE A 35 5.64 14.70 4.55
N GLY A 36 6.48 15.12 5.49
CA GLY A 36 6.03 15.89 6.65
C GLY A 36 5.29 15.03 7.70
N TRP A 37 5.47 13.72 7.69
CA TRP A 37 4.77 12.83 8.61
C TRP A 37 5.27 12.97 10.04
N THR A 38 4.35 12.87 10.97
CA THR A 38 4.60 12.60 12.39
C THR A 38 4.30 11.13 12.69
N PHE A 39 4.79 10.61 13.81
CA PHE A 39 4.68 9.19 14.12
C PHE A 39 4.17 8.96 15.54
N GLU A 40 3.30 7.98 15.67
CA GLU A 40 2.69 7.54 16.92
C GLU A 40 2.95 6.04 17.08
N ASP A 41 3.51 5.63 18.22
CA ASP A 41 3.70 4.22 18.52
C ASP A 41 2.35 3.54 18.71
N ILE A 42 2.20 2.35 18.15
CA ILE A 42 0.99 1.55 18.33
C ILE A 42 1.31 0.47 19.34
N ASP A 43 0.82 0.66 20.59
CA ASP A 43 0.85 -0.37 21.62
C ASP A 43 -0.17 -1.45 21.28
N ASP A 44 0.25 -2.52 20.63
CA ASP A 44 -0.58 -3.68 20.39
C ASP A 44 -0.32 -4.72 21.47
N LEU A 45 -1.22 -4.82 22.41
CA LEU A 45 -1.12 -5.78 23.53
C LEU A 45 -1.19 -7.25 23.05
N ASP A 46 -1.67 -7.48 21.82
CA ASP A 46 -1.85 -8.81 21.26
C ASP A 46 -0.75 -9.23 20.27
N ASP A 47 0.08 -8.28 19.78
CA ASP A 47 1.19 -8.56 18.84
C ASP A 47 2.51 -8.06 19.42
N THR A 48 3.13 -8.87 20.28
CA THR A 48 4.44 -8.56 20.88
C THR A 48 5.61 -8.81 19.92
N GLU A 49 5.34 -9.25 18.69
CA GLU A 49 6.42 -9.70 17.79
C GLU A 49 6.93 -8.62 16.82
N SER A 50 6.16 -7.56 16.54
CA SER A 50 6.61 -6.50 15.64
C SER A 50 6.28 -5.10 16.12
N GLU A 51 7.31 -4.27 16.26
CA GLU A 51 7.17 -2.83 16.48
C GLU A 51 6.46 -2.21 15.28
N THR A 52 5.35 -1.53 15.54
CA THR A 52 4.55 -0.84 14.54
C THR A 52 4.32 0.60 14.95
N VAL A 53 4.60 1.53 14.05
CA VAL A 53 4.30 2.95 14.26
C VAL A 53 3.33 3.43 13.19
N ARG A 54 2.37 4.25 13.60
CA ARG A 54 1.42 4.92 12.71
C ARG A 54 2.00 6.22 12.22
N ALA A 55 2.04 6.42 10.91
CA ALA A 55 2.34 7.71 10.28
C ALA A 55 1.08 8.56 10.21
N ARG A 56 1.21 9.84 10.51
CA ARG A 56 0.12 10.83 10.53
C ARG A 56 0.52 12.05 9.72
N LEU A 57 -0.44 12.61 9.00
CA LEU A 57 -0.35 13.89 8.32
C LEU A 57 -1.46 14.80 8.90
N ASP A 58 -1.08 15.95 9.48
CA ASP A 58 -2.03 16.82 10.20
C ASP A 58 -2.95 16.06 11.16
N ASP A 59 -2.36 15.22 12.00
CA ASP A 59 -3.03 14.37 12.98
C ASP A 59 -3.96 13.28 12.42
N GLU A 60 -4.03 13.09 11.11
CA GLU A 60 -4.83 12.04 10.48
C GLU A 60 -3.94 10.87 10.02
N PRO A 61 -4.37 9.60 10.17
CA PRO A 61 -3.57 8.44 9.81
C PRO A 61 -3.41 8.31 8.28
N VAL A 62 -2.19 8.09 7.81
CA VAL A 62 -1.87 7.98 6.37
C VAL A 62 -1.13 6.70 5.99
N ALA A 63 -0.38 6.08 6.91
CA ALA A 63 0.37 4.86 6.67
C ALA A 63 0.81 4.22 7.99
N ALA A 64 1.48 3.05 7.91
CA ALA A 64 2.25 2.50 9.01
C ALA A 64 3.68 2.13 8.59
N LEU A 65 4.59 2.15 9.56
CA LEU A 65 5.90 1.52 9.42
C LEU A 65 5.93 0.33 10.38
N VAL A 66 6.30 -0.83 9.87
CA VAL A 66 6.30 -2.09 10.62
C VAL A 66 7.72 -2.64 10.64
N ARG A 67 8.23 -3.00 11.82
CA ARG A 67 9.54 -3.65 11.92
C ARG A 67 9.51 -5.00 11.23
N LYS A 68 10.36 -5.17 10.28
CA LYS A 68 10.57 -6.42 9.58
C LYS A 68 11.33 -7.40 10.48
N THR A 69 10.69 -8.52 10.83
CA THR A 69 11.28 -9.54 11.72
C THR A 69 12.00 -10.65 10.93
N ASP A 70 11.58 -10.91 9.68
CA ASP A 70 12.25 -11.90 8.81
C ASP A 70 13.16 -11.21 7.79
N GLY A 71 14.47 -11.41 7.92
CA GLY A 71 15.48 -10.87 7.00
C GLY A 71 15.40 -11.40 5.56
N ARG A 72 14.65 -12.49 5.32
CA ARG A 72 14.46 -13.08 3.97
C ARG A 72 13.37 -12.36 3.18
N MET A 73 12.40 -11.73 3.87
CA MET A 73 11.36 -10.96 3.20
C MET A 73 11.96 -9.66 2.61
N PRO A 74 11.52 -9.22 1.44
CA PRO A 74 11.97 -7.94 0.88
C PRO A 74 11.50 -6.77 1.75
N THR A 75 12.20 -5.65 1.66
CA THR A 75 11.74 -4.36 2.20
C THR A 75 10.79 -3.76 1.19
N VAL A 76 9.50 -3.66 1.52
CA VAL A 76 8.43 -3.28 0.59
C VAL A 76 7.36 -2.44 1.24
N TRP A 77 6.65 -1.67 0.42
CA TRP A 77 5.34 -1.14 0.72
C TRP A 77 4.28 -2.17 0.35
N THR A 78 3.34 -2.41 1.24
CA THR A 78 2.17 -3.28 1.03
C THR A 78 0.91 -2.42 0.96
N VAL A 79 0.10 -2.61 -0.07
CA VAL A 79 -1.26 -2.04 -0.16
C VAL A 79 -2.26 -3.03 0.42
N TYR A 80 -3.20 -2.52 1.21
CA TYR A 80 -4.29 -3.30 1.82
C TYR A 80 -5.62 -2.92 1.21
N PHE A 81 -6.35 -3.92 0.74
CA PHE A 81 -7.70 -3.77 0.22
C PHE A 81 -8.74 -4.00 1.32
N HIS A 82 -9.72 -3.11 1.37
CA HIS A 82 -10.85 -3.22 2.30
C HIS A 82 -11.68 -4.46 2.02
N THR A 83 -12.12 -5.13 3.08
CA THR A 83 -13.14 -6.19 3.03
C THR A 83 -13.99 -6.19 4.30
N PRO A 84 -15.29 -6.47 4.20
CA PRO A 84 -16.13 -6.67 5.38
C PRO A 84 -15.87 -8.03 6.08
N ASP A 85 -15.25 -8.99 5.36
CA ASP A 85 -14.94 -10.34 5.87
C ASP A 85 -13.66 -10.87 5.25
N ALA A 86 -12.55 -10.79 6.02
CA ALA A 86 -11.23 -11.25 5.56
C ALA A 86 -11.17 -12.76 5.35
N GLY A 87 -11.98 -13.55 6.05
CA GLY A 87 -12.05 -14.99 5.87
C GLY A 87 -12.71 -15.36 4.56
N ALA A 88 -13.89 -14.79 4.29
CA ALA A 88 -14.61 -15.01 3.04
C ALA A 88 -13.81 -14.55 1.82
N LEU A 89 -13.14 -13.39 1.90
CA LEU A 89 -12.28 -12.89 0.82
C LEU A 89 -11.08 -13.81 0.61
N ALA A 90 -10.45 -14.30 1.69
CA ALA A 90 -9.33 -15.25 1.60
C ALA A 90 -9.73 -16.55 0.88
N ASP A 91 -10.94 -17.04 1.10
CA ASP A 91 -11.45 -18.24 0.40
C ASP A 91 -11.73 -17.96 -1.09
N ARG A 92 -12.26 -16.78 -1.43
CA ARG A 92 -12.42 -16.36 -2.85
C ARG A 92 -11.08 -16.22 -3.56
N ILE A 93 -10.06 -15.67 -2.90
CA ILE A 93 -8.69 -15.57 -3.44
C ILE A 93 -8.15 -16.96 -3.79
N ARG A 94 -8.27 -17.95 -2.87
CA ARG A 94 -7.84 -19.31 -3.14
C ARG A 94 -8.62 -19.96 -4.30
N ALA A 95 -9.93 -19.75 -4.33
CA ALA A 95 -10.78 -20.26 -5.41
C ALA A 95 -10.40 -19.67 -6.78
N GLY A 96 -9.96 -18.41 -6.82
CA GLY A 96 -9.48 -17.72 -8.01
C GLY A 96 -8.03 -18.06 -8.40
N GLY A 97 -7.37 -18.98 -7.70
CA GLY A 97 -5.99 -19.40 -8.00
C GLY A 97 -4.90 -18.59 -7.30
N GLY A 98 -5.25 -17.64 -6.47
CA GLY A 98 -4.33 -16.94 -5.58
C GLY A 98 -3.93 -17.79 -4.36
N GLN A 99 -3.02 -17.27 -3.56
CA GLN A 99 -2.50 -17.96 -2.37
C GLN A 99 -2.52 -17.02 -1.16
N LEU A 100 -2.60 -17.59 0.05
CA LEU A 100 -2.35 -16.82 1.27
C LEU A 100 -0.90 -16.93 1.68
N VAL A 101 -0.25 -15.78 1.84
CA VAL A 101 1.07 -15.66 2.45
C VAL A 101 0.94 -15.77 3.97
N THR A 102 -0.06 -15.05 4.54
CA THR A 102 -0.50 -15.23 5.94
C THR A 102 -2.02 -15.28 5.98
N GLY A 103 -2.58 -16.20 6.76
CA GLY A 103 -4.03 -16.30 6.95
C GLY A 103 -4.59 -15.12 7.74
N PRO A 104 -5.93 -14.95 7.74
CA PRO A 104 -6.59 -13.91 8.53
C PRO A 104 -6.23 -14.01 10.01
N ARG A 105 -5.72 -12.91 10.59
CA ARG A 105 -5.35 -12.81 12.00
C ARG A 105 -5.78 -11.46 12.57
N ARG A 106 -6.05 -11.39 13.85
CA ARG A 106 -6.36 -10.13 14.51
C ARG A 106 -5.13 -9.23 14.55
N ALA A 107 -5.35 -7.95 14.30
CA ALA A 107 -4.41 -6.86 14.51
C ALA A 107 -4.90 -6.02 15.71
N GLY A 108 -4.87 -6.64 16.89
CA GLY A 108 -5.42 -6.08 18.12
C GLY A 108 -6.89 -5.69 17.97
N GLY A 109 -7.29 -4.60 18.62
CA GLY A 109 -8.63 -4.01 18.47
C GLY A 109 -8.87 -3.25 17.18
N ARG A 110 -7.87 -3.16 16.27
CA ARG A 110 -7.93 -2.36 15.03
C ARG A 110 -8.70 -3.05 13.91
N GLY A 111 -8.57 -4.36 13.79
CA GLY A 111 -9.22 -5.13 12.72
C GLY A 111 -8.67 -6.53 12.56
N VAL A 112 -8.90 -7.11 11.39
CA VAL A 112 -8.32 -8.38 10.95
C VAL A 112 -7.50 -8.12 9.68
N THR A 113 -6.30 -8.65 9.63
CA THR A 113 -5.38 -8.54 8.48
C THR A 113 -5.02 -9.92 7.94
N ALA A 114 -4.71 -9.99 6.65
CA ALA A 114 -4.09 -11.12 5.99
C ALA A 114 -3.20 -10.63 4.86
N LEU A 115 -2.23 -11.45 4.43
CA LEU A 115 -1.46 -11.24 3.22
C LEU A 115 -1.77 -12.33 2.21
N ALA A 116 -2.00 -11.94 0.97
CA ALA A 116 -2.27 -12.82 -0.14
C ALA A 116 -1.34 -12.52 -1.31
N ALA A 117 -1.21 -13.48 -2.22
CA ALA A 117 -0.59 -13.29 -3.52
C ALA A 117 -1.60 -13.64 -4.60
N ASP A 118 -1.65 -12.86 -5.67
CA ASP A 118 -2.43 -13.18 -6.84
C ASP A 118 -1.85 -14.38 -7.61
N PRO A 119 -2.52 -14.93 -8.64
CA PRO A 119 -2.01 -16.07 -9.41
C PRO A 119 -0.65 -15.85 -10.07
N GLN A 120 -0.21 -14.61 -10.24
CA GLN A 120 1.08 -14.26 -10.82
C GLN A 120 2.15 -13.93 -9.77
N GLY A 121 1.79 -13.93 -8.48
CA GLY A 121 2.69 -13.75 -7.35
C GLY A 121 2.76 -12.34 -6.78
N ALA A 122 1.96 -11.38 -7.26
CA ALA A 122 1.90 -10.05 -6.65
C ALA A 122 1.25 -10.11 -5.27
N VAL A 123 1.97 -9.64 -4.25
CA VAL A 123 1.52 -9.67 -2.85
C VAL A 123 0.73 -8.42 -2.52
N PHE A 124 -0.38 -8.60 -1.80
CA PHE A 124 -1.24 -7.54 -1.28
C PHE A 124 -1.85 -7.93 0.06
N GLY A 125 -2.29 -6.92 0.81
CA GLY A 125 -2.94 -7.09 2.10
C GLY A 125 -4.46 -7.08 2.00
N LEU A 126 -5.10 -7.73 2.97
CA LEU A 126 -6.54 -7.65 3.24
C LEU A 126 -6.71 -6.93 4.56
N TRP A 127 -7.66 -6.00 4.62
CA TRP A 127 -8.00 -5.30 5.84
C TRP A 127 -9.51 -5.34 6.10
N GLN A 128 -9.88 -6.00 7.19
CA GLN A 128 -11.24 -5.95 7.73
C GLN A 128 -11.23 -5.01 8.93
N PRO A 129 -11.80 -3.82 8.83
CA PRO A 129 -11.71 -2.82 9.89
C PRO A 129 -12.55 -3.18 11.12
N ALA A 130 -12.05 -2.75 12.29
CA ALA A 130 -12.80 -2.66 13.53
C ALA A 130 -12.59 -1.26 14.15
N GLY A 131 -11.52 -1.05 14.93
CA GLY A 131 -11.18 0.26 15.50
C GLY A 131 -10.40 1.19 14.57
N HIS A 132 -9.85 0.69 13.45
CA HIS A 132 -9.10 1.47 12.46
C HIS A 132 -9.70 1.33 11.06
N PRO A 133 -10.38 2.37 10.54
CA PRO A 133 -11.12 2.27 9.29
C PRO A 133 -10.24 2.31 8.02
N GLY A 134 -8.99 2.78 8.12
CA GLY A 134 -8.09 3.01 7.00
C GLY A 134 -7.53 4.42 7.00
N PHE A 135 -7.22 4.96 5.79
CA PHE A 135 -6.68 6.31 5.65
C PHE A 135 -7.60 7.38 6.24
N GLY A 136 -7.05 8.28 7.03
CA GLY A 136 -7.71 9.53 7.42
C GLY A 136 -7.56 10.61 6.33
N ARG A 137 -6.44 10.57 5.61
CA ARG A 137 -6.15 11.45 4.46
C ARG A 137 -5.56 10.67 3.29
N ARG A 138 -5.94 11.07 2.07
CA ARG A 138 -5.43 10.55 0.80
C ARG A 138 -5.66 11.58 -0.30
N HIS A 139 -5.04 11.42 -1.47
CA HIS A 139 -5.18 12.32 -2.63
C HIS A 139 -4.76 13.77 -2.37
N GLU A 140 -3.74 13.94 -1.52
CA GLU A 140 -3.13 15.23 -1.22
C GLU A 140 -1.63 15.04 -0.95
N PRO A 141 -0.79 16.09 -1.06
CA PRO A 141 0.64 15.97 -0.82
C PRO A 141 0.97 15.32 0.53
N GLY A 142 1.78 14.26 0.50
CA GLY A 142 2.12 13.42 1.66
C GLY A 142 1.14 12.27 1.91
N GLY A 143 0.03 12.17 1.18
CA GLY A 143 -0.94 11.10 1.30
C GLY A 143 -0.82 10.04 0.21
N PHE A 144 -1.47 8.89 0.43
CA PHE A 144 -1.68 7.87 -0.61
C PHE A 144 -2.47 8.47 -1.78
N ALA A 145 -2.03 8.19 -3.00
CA ALA A 145 -2.69 8.65 -4.21
C ALA A 145 -3.24 7.50 -5.05
N TRP A 146 -2.45 6.42 -5.21
CA TRP A 146 -2.77 5.35 -6.15
C TRP A 146 -1.96 4.09 -5.84
N ALA A 147 -2.45 2.93 -6.22
CA ALA A 147 -1.69 1.69 -6.29
C ALA A 147 -1.67 1.16 -7.73
N GLU A 148 -0.50 0.87 -8.27
CA GLU A 148 -0.38 0.25 -9.60
C GLU A 148 0.11 -1.18 -9.46
N LEU A 149 -0.65 -2.14 -9.98
CA LEU A 149 -0.20 -3.50 -10.15
C LEU A 149 0.59 -3.61 -11.46
N TYR A 150 1.88 -3.82 -11.37
CA TYR A 150 2.71 -4.20 -12.49
C TYR A 150 2.69 -5.72 -12.63
N THR A 151 2.18 -6.21 -13.76
CA THR A 151 1.94 -7.63 -14.00
C THR A 151 2.44 -8.06 -15.38
N ARG A 152 2.65 -9.37 -15.60
CA ARG A 152 3.05 -9.91 -16.90
C ARG A 152 1.87 -10.16 -17.81
N ASP A 153 0.73 -10.49 -17.24
CA ASP A 153 -0.52 -10.77 -17.94
C ASP A 153 -1.64 -9.91 -17.34
N THR A 154 -1.88 -8.76 -18.00
CA THR A 154 -2.90 -7.81 -17.57
C THR A 154 -4.32 -8.36 -17.76
N GLU A 155 -4.54 -9.26 -18.74
CA GLU A 155 -5.85 -9.87 -18.97
C GLU A 155 -6.20 -10.85 -17.82
N ALA A 156 -5.26 -11.71 -17.44
CA ALA A 156 -5.43 -12.60 -16.29
C ALA A 156 -5.60 -11.82 -14.98
N ALA A 157 -4.84 -10.73 -14.78
CA ALA A 157 -5.01 -9.86 -13.62
C ALA A 157 -6.40 -9.18 -13.62
N ASN A 158 -6.86 -8.68 -14.77
CA ASN A 158 -8.20 -8.09 -14.90
C ASN A 158 -9.30 -9.10 -14.55
N ALA A 159 -9.18 -10.35 -14.99
CA ALA A 159 -10.14 -11.40 -14.64
C ALA A 159 -10.13 -11.67 -13.12
N PHE A 160 -8.95 -11.88 -12.53
CA PHE A 160 -8.82 -12.20 -11.10
C PHE A 160 -9.36 -11.08 -10.20
N TYR A 161 -8.89 -9.85 -10.39
CA TYR A 161 -9.34 -8.71 -9.56
C TYR A 161 -10.76 -8.29 -9.90
N GLY A 162 -11.19 -8.46 -11.16
CA GLY A 162 -12.58 -8.23 -11.59
C GLY A 162 -13.58 -9.15 -10.88
N ASP A 163 -13.23 -10.42 -10.70
CA ASP A 163 -14.06 -11.40 -9.97
C ASP A 163 -14.07 -11.13 -8.46
N LEU A 164 -12.90 -10.69 -7.90
CA LEU A 164 -12.79 -10.38 -6.47
C LEU A 164 -13.46 -9.07 -6.08
N PHE A 165 -13.28 -8.03 -6.88
CA PHE A 165 -13.57 -6.64 -6.52
C PHE A 165 -14.49 -5.95 -7.54
N HIS A 166 -15.47 -6.67 -8.03
CA HIS A 166 -16.36 -6.22 -9.11
C HIS A 166 -16.97 -4.82 -8.83
N GLU A 167 -17.53 -4.63 -7.64
CA GLU A 167 -18.19 -3.37 -7.26
C GLU A 167 -17.22 -2.19 -7.19
N ALA A 168 -15.99 -2.43 -6.69
CA ALA A 168 -14.96 -1.39 -6.61
C ALA A 168 -14.42 -0.99 -7.99
N LEU A 169 -14.39 -1.93 -8.95
CA LEU A 169 -13.80 -1.71 -10.26
C LEU A 169 -14.82 -1.27 -11.32
N PHE A 170 -16.07 -1.74 -11.23
CA PHE A 170 -17.05 -1.61 -12.29
C PHE A 170 -18.43 -1.16 -11.78
N GLY A 171 -18.62 -1.00 -10.47
CA GLY A 171 -19.86 -0.54 -9.87
C GLY A 171 -20.20 0.91 -10.24
N PRO A 172 -21.43 1.36 -10.05
CA PRO A 172 -21.81 2.75 -10.29
C PRO A 172 -21.00 3.70 -9.41
N GLY A 173 -20.23 4.61 -10.04
CA GLY A 173 -19.35 5.56 -9.34
C GLY A 173 -18.08 4.91 -8.79
N ALA A 174 -17.64 3.79 -9.37
CA ALA A 174 -16.38 3.15 -9.00
C ALA A 174 -15.21 4.12 -9.09
N ASP A 175 -14.45 4.18 -8.01
CA ASP A 175 -13.19 4.90 -7.90
C ASP A 175 -12.20 3.96 -7.18
N PRO A 176 -11.59 3.05 -7.94
CA PRO A 176 -10.88 1.92 -7.36
C PRO A 176 -9.57 2.30 -6.66
N ASP A 177 -9.00 3.48 -6.89
CA ASP A 177 -7.68 3.90 -6.42
C ASP A 177 -6.55 2.91 -6.75
N PHE A 178 -6.77 1.99 -7.69
CA PHE A 178 -5.72 1.12 -8.19
C PHE A 178 -5.89 0.77 -9.68
N GLY A 179 -4.75 0.62 -10.36
CA GLY A 179 -4.66 0.24 -11.76
C GLY A 179 -3.83 -1.01 -11.99
N ARG A 180 -3.74 -1.41 -13.25
CA ARG A 180 -2.96 -2.56 -13.71
C ARG A 180 -2.25 -2.21 -15.01
N ALA A 181 -0.93 -2.40 -15.04
CA ALA A 181 -0.09 -2.13 -16.19
C ALA A 181 0.87 -3.30 -16.47
N PRO A 182 1.30 -3.49 -17.72
CA PRO A 182 2.39 -4.41 -18.02
C PRO A 182 3.67 -4.00 -17.28
N VAL A 183 4.34 -4.98 -16.65
CA VAL A 183 5.60 -4.72 -15.94
C VAL A 183 6.67 -4.11 -16.86
N SER A 184 6.67 -4.48 -18.15
CA SER A 184 7.62 -4.00 -19.16
C SER A 184 7.45 -2.53 -19.53
N ASP A 185 6.36 -1.87 -19.14
CA ASP A 185 6.15 -0.46 -19.47
C ASP A 185 7.07 0.45 -18.65
N VAL A 186 7.43 0.03 -17.43
CA VAL A 186 8.20 0.83 -16.47
C VAL A 186 9.46 0.10 -15.97
N PHE A 187 9.40 -1.23 -15.86
CA PHE A 187 10.43 -2.06 -15.26
C PHE A 187 11.00 -3.10 -16.25
N PRO A 188 12.19 -3.68 -15.98
CA PRO A 188 12.66 -4.83 -16.71
C PRO A 188 11.63 -5.97 -16.71
N ALA A 189 11.45 -6.64 -17.84
CA ALA A 189 10.43 -7.70 -18.01
C ALA A 189 10.61 -8.89 -17.04
N GLU A 190 11.83 -9.07 -16.53
CA GLU A 190 12.18 -10.10 -15.55
C GLU A 190 11.69 -9.79 -14.13
N MET A 191 11.34 -8.53 -13.86
CA MET A 191 10.83 -8.14 -12.54
C MET A 191 9.55 -8.91 -12.21
N PRO A 192 9.43 -9.51 -11.02
CA PRO A 192 8.21 -10.20 -10.65
C PRO A 192 7.03 -9.23 -10.56
N PRO A 193 5.80 -9.72 -10.78
CA PRO A 193 4.59 -8.94 -10.54
C PRO A 193 4.54 -8.38 -9.13
N HIS A 194 4.18 -7.11 -9.00
CA HIS A 194 4.15 -6.43 -7.72
C HIS A 194 3.22 -5.20 -7.74
N PHE A 195 2.75 -4.81 -6.56
CA PHE A 195 2.10 -3.51 -6.37
C PHE A 195 3.15 -2.44 -6.12
N LEU A 196 2.95 -1.26 -6.72
CA LEU A 196 3.69 -0.05 -6.45
C LEU A 196 2.73 0.97 -5.84
N VAL A 197 3.03 1.42 -4.62
CA VAL A 197 2.26 2.46 -3.94
C VAL A 197 2.73 3.83 -4.42
N HIS A 198 1.79 4.70 -4.77
CA HIS A 198 2.06 6.08 -5.16
C HIS A 198 1.64 7.02 -4.04
N PHE A 199 2.54 7.90 -3.64
CA PHE A 199 2.27 9.01 -2.73
C PHE A 199 2.24 10.32 -3.51
N GLN A 200 1.25 11.16 -3.22
CA GLN A 200 1.16 12.46 -3.86
C GLN A 200 2.23 13.42 -3.31
N VAL A 201 2.79 14.22 -4.19
CA VAL A 201 3.73 15.29 -3.86
C VAL A 201 3.34 16.58 -4.58
N ALA A 202 3.61 17.72 -3.94
CA ALA A 202 3.36 19.02 -4.55
C ALA A 202 4.37 19.36 -5.65
N ASP A 203 5.62 18.89 -5.51
CA ASP A 203 6.74 19.14 -6.42
C ASP A 203 7.62 17.88 -6.48
N CYS A 204 7.59 17.20 -7.62
CA CYS A 204 8.32 15.96 -7.81
C CYS A 204 9.84 16.18 -7.81
N GLU A 205 10.35 17.29 -8.39
CA GLU A 205 11.77 17.58 -8.44
C GLU A 205 12.34 17.84 -7.03
N ALA A 206 11.63 18.63 -6.22
CA ALA A 206 12.00 18.87 -4.83
C ALA A 206 11.96 17.58 -4.00
N ALA A 207 10.96 16.73 -4.21
CA ALA A 207 10.85 15.43 -3.54
C ALA A 207 12.00 14.49 -3.93
N LEU A 208 12.38 14.43 -5.21
CA LEU A 208 13.55 13.65 -5.68
C LEU A 208 14.86 14.14 -5.05
N GLY A 209 15.04 15.45 -4.94
CA GLY A 209 16.17 16.04 -4.22
C GLY A 209 16.22 15.61 -2.76
N THR A 210 15.08 15.55 -2.10
CA THR A 210 14.94 15.08 -0.71
C THR A 210 15.25 13.60 -0.60
N VAL A 211 14.70 12.76 -1.47
CA VAL A 211 15.01 11.31 -1.53
C VAL A 211 16.52 11.07 -1.65
N ALA A 212 17.17 11.76 -2.59
CA ALA A 212 18.63 11.60 -2.79
C ALA A 212 19.44 12.05 -1.56
N ARG A 213 19.08 13.16 -0.94
CA ARG A 213 19.72 13.69 0.27
C ARG A 213 19.60 12.74 1.47
N LEU A 214 18.47 12.02 1.57
CA LEU A 214 18.19 11.07 2.63
C LEU A 214 18.78 9.67 2.37
N GLY A 215 19.51 9.47 1.27
CA GLY A 215 20.15 8.19 0.94
C GLY A 215 19.27 7.23 0.12
N GLY A 216 18.09 7.66 -0.26
CA GLY A 216 17.25 6.94 -1.20
C GLY A 216 17.76 7.00 -2.64
N ARG A 217 17.08 6.36 -3.56
CA ARG A 217 17.50 6.26 -4.98
C ARG A 217 16.34 6.48 -5.93
N VAL A 218 16.61 7.20 -7.01
CA VAL A 218 15.71 7.24 -8.17
C VAL A 218 15.88 5.93 -8.95
N ARG A 219 14.81 5.18 -9.08
CA ARG A 219 14.75 3.90 -9.82
C ARG A 219 14.30 4.11 -11.25
N VAL A 220 13.27 4.95 -11.42
CA VAL A 220 12.78 5.39 -12.73
C VAL A 220 12.68 6.92 -12.67
N PRO A 221 13.36 7.63 -13.57
CA PRO A 221 13.28 9.09 -13.63
C PRO A 221 11.86 9.54 -13.97
N PRO A 222 11.51 10.83 -13.72
CA PRO A 222 10.19 11.36 -13.99
C PRO A 222 9.71 11.10 -15.41
N PHE A 223 8.45 10.66 -15.54
CA PHE A 223 7.76 10.46 -16.81
C PHE A 223 6.29 10.87 -16.67
N GLU A 224 5.66 11.25 -17.77
CA GLU A 224 4.28 11.70 -17.79
C GLU A 224 3.32 10.51 -17.91
N THR A 225 2.23 10.57 -17.16
CA THR A 225 1.09 9.65 -17.25
C THR A 225 -0.18 10.45 -17.51
N SER A 226 -1.30 9.77 -17.76
CA SER A 226 -2.60 10.43 -17.95
C SER A 226 -3.13 11.12 -16.68
N TYR A 227 -2.55 10.81 -15.52
CA TYR A 227 -2.97 11.34 -14.20
C TYR A 227 -1.88 12.18 -13.53
N GLY A 228 -0.79 12.49 -14.21
CA GLY A 228 0.28 13.39 -13.74
C GLY A 228 1.68 12.86 -13.96
N GLY A 229 2.67 13.62 -13.50
CA GLY A 229 4.08 13.25 -13.52
C GLY A 229 4.41 12.23 -12.44
N VAL A 230 5.04 11.10 -12.82
CA VAL A 230 5.40 10.00 -11.91
C VAL A 230 6.90 9.78 -11.92
N ALA A 231 7.49 9.55 -10.75
CA ALA A 231 8.86 9.03 -10.61
C ALA A 231 8.87 7.83 -9.65
N VAL A 232 9.67 6.80 -9.94
CA VAL A 232 9.82 5.66 -9.03
C VAL A 232 11.11 5.82 -8.24
N VAL A 233 11.01 5.69 -6.93
CA VAL A 233 12.12 5.83 -6.01
C VAL A 233 12.20 4.65 -5.05
N SER A 234 13.31 4.53 -4.33
CA SER A 234 13.37 3.71 -3.12
C SER A 234 13.89 4.53 -1.96
N ASP A 235 13.46 4.20 -0.75
CA ASP A 235 14.04 4.74 0.46
C ASP A 235 15.49 4.26 0.68
N ASP A 236 16.11 4.67 1.79
CA ASP A 236 17.47 4.29 2.20
C ASP A 236 17.60 2.82 2.61
N GLN A 237 16.47 2.11 2.80
CA GLN A 237 16.40 0.70 3.19
C GLN A 237 15.95 -0.22 2.04
N GLY A 238 15.61 0.35 0.88
CA GLY A 238 15.27 -0.37 -0.34
C GLY A 238 13.79 -0.55 -0.63
N ALA A 239 12.87 -0.01 0.18
CA ALA A 239 11.44 -0.02 -0.13
C ALA A 239 11.16 0.91 -1.31
N SER A 240 10.62 0.33 -2.40
CA SER A 240 10.25 1.08 -3.61
C SER A 240 8.84 1.62 -3.50
N PHE A 241 8.66 2.86 -3.99
CA PHE A 241 7.37 3.54 -4.11
C PHE A 241 7.44 4.59 -5.23
N ALA A 242 6.29 5.12 -5.63
CA ALA A 242 6.24 6.19 -6.62
C ALA A 242 5.87 7.53 -5.96
N LEU A 243 6.39 8.59 -6.54
CA LEU A 243 6.00 9.98 -6.29
C LEU A 243 5.11 10.40 -7.44
N LEU A 244 3.90 10.88 -7.15
CA LEU A 244 2.93 11.36 -8.12
C LEU A 244 2.72 12.86 -7.91
N GLN A 245 3.00 13.65 -8.93
CA GLN A 245 2.64 15.06 -8.99
C GLN A 245 1.44 15.20 -9.90
N GLY A 246 0.27 15.50 -9.35
CA GLY A 246 -0.98 15.74 -10.05
C GLY A 246 -1.38 17.21 -10.04
#